data_a1775dc82355aad9db2ae0f1f70980a4
#
_entry.id   a1775dc82355aad9db2ae0f1f70980a4
#
_cell.length_a   1.000
_cell.length_b   1.000
_cell.length_c   1.000
_cell.angle_alpha   90.00
_cell.angle_beta   90.00
_cell.angle_gamma   90.00
#
_symmetry.space_group_name_H-M   'P 1'
#
loop_
_entity.id
_entity.type
_entity.pdbx_description
1 polymer ?
#
loop_
_entity_poly.entity_id
_entity_poly.type
_entity_poly.pdbx_seq_one_letter_code
_entity_poly.pdbx_strand_id
1 'polypeptide(L)'
;KAKIRFATRGLVEALSPANFPFTNPQVLEKTLETGGDNLVRGLQFMLEDIERGQLRQTDTDAFEMGVNIAATPGKVIKETPLYQLIQYEPTTKKVFETPLVIFPPWINRFYILDLNPQKSFIRWAVEQGISTFIVSWKSADASMADVVWDDYIAAQIDAIATVRDLLGVENVHTIGYCVAGTTLAATLAVLAAQDAAQCVASATFFTAQVDFSEAGDLLLMVDDRQLAMIEQLSGDGFLDGRYMAATFNSLRGRDLIWNYVVNNYLMGDDYPPFDLLYWNGDTTNLPAKWHQSYLRDLYRDNKLVVPGQMHAGSTPIDLTRIQTPAYIQAGREDHIAPANSVWKIMHHLRGPKRFVLAGSGHIAGVVNPPAAQKYQYWVNDAPCDTLDQFVAGAREIKGSWWGDWLDWIKGHGDSTVAAKGARIPGKGKLKAIEDAPGRYVKMR
;
A
#
# COMPACT_ATOMS: atom_id res chain seq x y z
N LYS A 1 -3.63 4.28 29.42
CA LYS A 1 -5.09 3.97 29.34
C LYS A 1 -5.46 3.34 27.99
N ALA A 2 -5.01 3.89 26.84
CA ALA A 2 -5.28 3.36 25.49
C ALA A 2 -4.71 1.94 25.31
N LYS A 3 -3.44 1.68 25.69
CA LYS A 3 -2.82 0.32 25.64
C LYS A 3 -3.61 -0.72 26.42
N ILE A 4 -4.07 -0.39 27.62
CA ILE A 4 -4.89 -1.30 28.44
C ILE A 4 -6.22 -1.61 27.71
N ARG A 5 -6.87 -0.59 27.15
CA ARG A 5 -8.12 -0.77 26.41
C ARG A 5 -7.92 -1.66 25.18
N PHE A 6 -6.84 -1.43 24.42
CA PHE A 6 -6.48 -2.26 23.28
C PHE A 6 -6.25 -3.73 23.66
N ALA A 7 -5.41 -3.97 24.69
CA ALA A 7 -5.14 -5.32 25.21
C ALA A 7 -6.41 -5.99 25.75
N THR A 8 -7.26 -5.24 26.48
CA THR A 8 -8.54 -5.78 26.99
C THR A 8 -9.48 -6.16 25.86
N ARG A 9 -9.56 -5.35 24.78
CA ARG A 9 -10.35 -5.68 23.59
C ARG A 9 -9.88 -7.01 22.98
N GLY A 10 -8.59 -7.15 22.73
CA GLY A 10 -8.02 -8.40 22.19
C GLY A 10 -8.29 -9.61 23.08
N LEU A 11 -8.19 -9.45 24.40
CA LEU A 11 -8.50 -10.53 25.34
C LEU A 11 -9.99 -10.91 25.33
N VAL A 12 -10.89 -9.93 25.31
CA VAL A 12 -12.34 -10.16 25.24
C VAL A 12 -12.72 -10.86 23.94
N GLU A 13 -12.12 -10.44 22.81
CA GLU A 13 -12.31 -11.11 21.51
C GLU A 13 -11.82 -12.57 21.56
N ALA A 14 -10.62 -12.83 22.10
CA ALA A 14 -10.05 -14.16 22.23
C ALA A 14 -10.88 -15.10 23.12
N LEU A 15 -11.40 -14.59 24.23
CA LEU A 15 -12.20 -15.35 25.19
C LEU A 15 -13.69 -15.40 24.88
N SER A 16 -14.09 -14.93 23.69
CA SER A 16 -15.50 -15.04 23.26
C SER A 16 -15.97 -16.50 23.29
N PRO A 17 -17.11 -16.83 23.90
CA PRO A 17 -17.66 -18.19 23.89
C PRO A 17 -17.85 -18.78 22.49
N ALA A 18 -18.04 -17.93 21.48
CA ALA A 18 -18.16 -18.35 20.09
C ALA A 18 -16.86 -18.97 19.52
N ASN A 19 -15.71 -18.72 20.13
CA ASN A 19 -14.41 -19.22 19.66
C ASN A 19 -14.07 -20.64 20.17
N PHE A 20 -14.96 -21.28 20.91
CA PHE A 20 -14.70 -22.59 21.54
C PHE A 20 -15.72 -23.62 21.09
N PRO A 21 -15.31 -24.86 20.81
CA PRO A 21 -16.19 -25.89 20.24
C PRO A 21 -17.35 -26.27 21.17
N PHE A 22 -17.15 -26.21 22.50
CA PHE A 22 -18.16 -26.63 23.48
C PHE A 22 -19.14 -25.51 23.88
N THR A 23 -18.87 -24.25 23.50
CA THR A 23 -19.70 -23.11 23.86
C THR A 23 -20.29 -22.38 22.65
N ASN A 24 -19.92 -22.79 21.44
CA ASN A 24 -20.52 -22.29 20.21
C ASN A 24 -21.63 -23.23 19.73
N PRO A 25 -22.91 -22.81 19.77
CA PRO A 25 -24.03 -23.70 19.38
C PRO A 25 -23.96 -24.20 17.94
N GLN A 26 -23.48 -23.39 17.00
CA GLN A 26 -23.34 -23.76 15.59
C GLN A 26 -22.28 -24.84 15.39
N VAL A 27 -21.15 -24.74 16.11
CA VAL A 27 -20.09 -25.74 16.09
C VAL A 27 -20.58 -27.06 16.70
N LEU A 28 -21.34 -27.00 17.81
CA LEU A 28 -21.92 -28.19 18.43
C LEU A 28 -22.90 -28.90 17.48
N GLU A 29 -23.79 -28.15 16.84
CA GLU A 29 -24.75 -28.68 15.86
C GLU A 29 -24.00 -29.34 14.69
N LYS A 30 -23.05 -28.63 14.09
CA LYS A 30 -22.21 -29.16 12.98
C LYS A 30 -21.46 -30.43 13.39
N THR A 31 -20.92 -30.45 14.61
CA THR A 31 -20.18 -31.63 15.12
C THR A 31 -21.06 -32.85 15.28
N LEU A 32 -22.31 -32.66 15.73
CA LEU A 32 -23.29 -33.74 15.81
C LEU A 32 -23.73 -34.22 14.44
N GLU A 33 -23.98 -33.30 13.48
CA GLU A 33 -24.36 -33.62 12.11
C GLU A 33 -23.29 -34.40 11.35
N THR A 34 -22.01 -34.05 11.54
CA THR A 34 -20.87 -34.63 10.82
C THR A 34 -20.21 -35.78 11.58
N GLY A 35 -20.69 -36.14 12.78
CA GLY A 35 -20.03 -37.14 13.63
C GLY A 35 -18.62 -36.73 14.07
N GLY A 36 -18.30 -35.42 14.08
CA GLY A 36 -17.00 -34.90 14.44
C GLY A 36 -16.04 -34.61 13.29
N ASP A 37 -16.39 -34.94 12.05
CA ASP A 37 -15.50 -34.76 10.88
C ASP A 37 -15.10 -33.29 10.67
N ASN A 38 -15.96 -32.33 11.01
CA ASN A 38 -15.65 -30.89 10.96
C ASN A 38 -14.44 -30.54 11.84
N LEU A 39 -14.34 -31.10 13.05
CA LEU A 39 -13.22 -30.84 13.97
C LEU A 39 -11.92 -31.52 13.49
N VAL A 40 -12.01 -32.72 12.92
CA VAL A 40 -10.85 -33.41 12.33
C VAL A 40 -10.29 -32.60 11.17
N ARG A 41 -11.15 -32.16 10.28
CA ARG A 41 -10.78 -31.31 9.14
C ARG A 41 -10.21 -29.96 9.59
N GLY A 42 -10.85 -29.32 10.56
CA GLY A 42 -10.38 -28.08 11.15
C GLY A 42 -9.02 -28.20 11.81
N LEU A 43 -8.74 -29.34 12.47
CA LEU A 43 -7.42 -29.64 13.02
C LEU A 43 -6.37 -29.75 11.91
N GLN A 44 -6.69 -30.37 10.76
CA GLN A 44 -5.78 -30.44 9.61
C GLN A 44 -5.42 -29.03 9.12
N PHE A 45 -6.41 -28.15 8.93
CA PHE A 45 -6.17 -26.76 8.53
C PHE A 45 -5.29 -26.00 9.55
N MET A 46 -5.52 -26.22 10.84
CA MET A 46 -4.72 -25.60 11.89
C MET A 46 -3.25 -26.09 11.85
N LEU A 47 -3.02 -27.39 11.63
CA LEU A 47 -1.67 -27.96 11.53
C LEU A 47 -0.92 -27.44 10.29
N GLU A 48 -1.61 -27.32 9.15
CA GLU A 48 -1.05 -26.73 7.93
C GLU A 48 -0.65 -25.26 8.14
N ASP A 49 -1.46 -24.49 8.87
CA ASP A 49 -1.17 -23.09 9.18
C ASP A 49 -0.03 -22.93 10.19
N ILE A 50 0.08 -23.87 11.18
CA ILE A 50 1.23 -23.92 12.11
C ILE A 50 2.52 -24.22 11.33
N GLU A 51 2.51 -25.18 10.41
CA GLU A 51 3.65 -25.51 9.57
C GLU A 51 4.06 -24.34 8.68
N ARG A 52 3.08 -23.63 8.11
CA ARG A 52 3.29 -22.42 7.31
C ARG A 52 3.77 -21.24 8.16
N GLY A 53 3.48 -21.22 9.46
CA GLY A 53 3.72 -20.09 10.38
C GLY A 53 2.83 -18.88 10.14
N GLN A 54 1.68 -19.06 9.48
CA GLN A 54 0.74 -17.99 9.16
C GLN A 54 -0.69 -18.53 9.00
N LEU A 55 -1.66 -17.80 9.56
CA LEU A 55 -3.08 -18.09 9.41
C LEU A 55 -3.51 -17.91 7.95
N ARG A 56 -4.10 -18.96 7.36
CA ARG A 56 -4.71 -18.90 6.03
C ARG A 56 -6.10 -18.25 6.12
N GLN A 57 -6.41 -17.41 5.15
CA GLN A 57 -7.67 -16.67 5.09
C GLN A 57 -8.42 -16.88 3.76
N THR A 58 -7.81 -17.55 2.79
CA THR A 58 -8.36 -17.77 1.46
C THR A 58 -7.80 -19.04 0.84
N ASP A 59 -8.47 -19.57 -0.18
CA ASP A 59 -7.90 -20.58 -1.05
C ASP A 59 -6.80 -19.94 -1.91
N THR A 60 -5.54 -20.31 -1.62
CA THR A 60 -4.37 -19.77 -2.33
C THR A 60 -4.16 -20.42 -3.69
N ASP A 61 -4.68 -21.61 -3.92
CA ASP A 61 -4.48 -22.37 -5.15
C ASP A 61 -5.35 -21.84 -6.31
N ALA A 62 -6.35 -21.03 -5.98
CA ALA A 62 -7.19 -20.33 -6.96
C ALA A 62 -6.48 -19.20 -7.70
N PHE A 63 -5.27 -18.78 -7.27
CA PHE A 63 -4.57 -17.61 -7.77
C PHE A 63 -3.19 -17.97 -8.34
N GLU A 64 -2.92 -17.48 -9.55
CA GLU A 64 -1.65 -17.64 -10.23
C GLU A 64 -1.11 -16.28 -10.68
N MET A 65 0.10 -15.93 -10.18
CA MET A 65 0.77 -14.66 -10.44
C MET A 65 1.13 -14.50 -11.92
N GLY A 66 0.65 -13.43 -12.54
CA GLY A 66 0.81 -13.15 -13.96
C GLY A 66 -0.25 -13.80 -14.87
N VAL A 67 -1.18 -14.58 -14.30
CA VAL A 67 -2.27 -15.23 -15.05
C VAL A 67 -3.64 -14.64 -14.66
N ASN A 68 -4.02 -14.72 -13.40
CA ASN A 68 -5.27 -14.16 -12.88
C ASN A 68 -5.09 -13.16 -11.72
N ILE A 69 -3.85 -13.00 -11.26
CA ILE A 69 -3.38 -11.97 -10.33
C ILE A 69 -2.18 -11.26 -10.97
N ALA A 70 -2.09 -9.94 -10.88
CA ALA A 70 -1.02 -9.13 -11.48
C ALA A 70 -0.82 -9.41 -12.98
N ALA A 71 -1.92 -9.46 -13.73
CA ALA A 71 -1.95 -9.97 -15.10
C ALA A 71 -1.97 -8.87 -16.19
N THR A 72 -1.87 -7.59 -15.82
CA THR A 72 -1.81 -6.52 -16.82
C THR A 72 -0.53 -6.62 -17.66
N PRO A 73 -0.63 -6.64 -19.01
CA PRO A 73 0.52 -6.82 -19.87
C PRO A 73 1.55 -5.70 -19.75
N GLY A 74 2.81 -6.08 -19.64
CA GLY A 74 3.93 -5.16 -19.52
C GLY A 74 5.27 -5.90 -19.50
N LYS A 75 6.35 -5.15 -19.33
CA LYS A 75 7.72 -5.69 -19.23
C LYS A 75 8.46 -5.03 -18.09
N VAL A 76 9.29 -5.78 -17.42
CA VAL A 76 10.36 -5.25 -16.59
C VAL A 76 11.43 -4.67 -17.52
N ILE A 77 11.74 -3.38 -17.35
CA ILE A 77 12.68 -2.66 -18.21
C ILE A 77 13.94 -2.19 -17.48
N LYS A 78 13.94 -2.26 -16.16
CA LYS A 78 15.10 -1.98 -15.31
C LYS A 78 15.03 -2.85 -14.06
N GLU A 79 16.20 -3.25 -13.59
CA GLU A 79 16.37 -3.98 -12.33
C GLU A 79 17.55 -3.41 -11.57
N THR A 80 17.34 -3.27 -10.26
CA THR A 80 18.35 -2.87 -9.28
C THR A 80 18.32 -3.88 -8.11
N PRO A 81 19.28 -3.86 -7.18
CA PRO A 81 19.20 -4.71 -5.99
C PRO A 81 17.96 -4.48 -5.11
N LEU A 82 17.27 -3.32 -5.26
CA LEU A 82 16.15 -2.93 -4.42
C LEU A 82 14.80 -3.04 -5.13
N TYR A 83 14.74 -2.84 -6.44
CA TYR A 83 13.48 -2.85 -7.19
C TYR A 83 13.61 -3.24 -8.65
N GLN A 84 12.50 -3.69 -9.23
CA GLN A 84 12.28 -3.76 -10.67
C GLN A 84 11.33 -2.63 -11.10
N LEU A 85 11.60 -2.01 -12.27
CA LEU A 85 10.69 -1.04 -12.90
C LEU A 85 9.92 -1.73 -14.02
N ILE A 86 8.59 -1.74 -13.89
CA ILE A 86 7.69 -2.33 -14.88
C ILE A 86 7.08 -1.19 -15.71
N GLN A 87 7.12 -1.33 -17.03
CA GLN A 87 6.40 -0.51 -18.00
C GLN A 87 5.24 -1.32 -18.56
N TYR A 88 4.03 -0.77 -18.54
CA TYR A 88 2.84 -1.43 -19.08
C TYR A 88 2.61 -1.11 -20.55
N GLU A 89 2.03 -2.07 -21.27
CA GLU A 89 1.71 -1.92 -22.69
C GLU A 89 0.54 -0.95 -22.89
N PRO A 90 0.66 0.06 -23.78
CA PRO A 90 -0.44 0.96 -24.07
C PRO A 90 -1.56 0.22 -24.83
N THR A 91 -2.80 0.50 -24.48
CA THR A 91 -4.00 -0.04 -25.15
C THR A 91 -4.67 0.97 -26.09
N THR A 92 -4.18 2.20 -26.11
CA THR A 92 -4.72 3.30 -26.91
C THR A 92 -3.71 3.73 -28.00
N LYS A 93 -4.19 4.30 -29.11
CA LYS A 93 -3.33 4.79 -30.20
C LYS A 93 -2.51 6.03 -29.81
N LYS A 94 -3.02 6.81 -28.88
CA LYS A 94 -2.35 7.98 -28.29
C LYS A 94 -2.32 7.83 -26.78
N VAL A 95 -1.28 8.35 -26.17
CA VAL A 95 -1.10 8.38 -24.72
C VAL A 95 -0.77 9.80 -24.27
N PHE A 96 -1.04 10.13 -23.01
CA PHE A 96 -0.59 11.41 -22.46
C PHE A 96 0.93 11.51 -22.52
N GLU A 97 1.41 12.71 -22.84
CA GLU A 97 2.84 13.01 -22.93
C GLU A 97 3.54 12.84 -21.59
N THR A 98 2.93 13.34 -20.51
CA THR A 98 3.42 13.17 -19.13
C THR A 98 3.07 11.77 -18.64
N PRO A 99 4.05 10.89 -18.38
CA PRO A 99 3.82 9.53 -17.90
C PRO A 99 3.55 9.51 -16.39
N LEU A 100 3.05 8.37 -15.92
CA LEU A 100 2.78 8.09 -14.51
C LEU A 100 3.80 7.08 -13.96
N VAL A 101 4.42 7.41 -12.83
CA VAL A 101 5.30 6.52 -12.05
C VAL A 101 4.64 6.23 -10.71
N ILE A 102 4.37 4.97 -10.43
CA ILE A 102 3.68 4.51 -9.22
C ILE A 102 4.68 3.88 -8.26
N PHE A 103 4.67 4.34 -7.02
CA PHE A 103 5.41 3.78 -5.90
C PHE A 103 4.44 3.10 -4.93
N PRO A 104 4.27 1.77 -5.01
CA PRO A 104 3.45 1.02 -4.08
C PRO A 104 4.19 0.82 -2.75
N PRO A 105 3.51 0.45 -1.66
CA PRO A 105 4.18 0.10 -0.43
C PRO A 105 5.07 -1.15 -0.62
N TRP A 106 6.17 -1.23 0.16
CA TRP A 106 7.02 -2.44 0.24
C TRP A 106 6.77 -3.29 1.47
N ILE A 107 5.86 -2.85 2.34
CA ILE A 107 5.33 -3.67 3.44
C ILE A 107 4.47 -4.82 2.89
N ASN A 108 3.97 -4.66 1.67
CA ASN A 108 3.22 -5.66 0.92
C ASN A 108 3.53 -5.57 -0.59
N ARG A 109 2.94 -6.45 -1.39
CA ARG A 109 3.23 -6.57 -2.82
C ARG A 109 2.55 -5.46 -3.64
N PHE A 110 3.20 -5.04 -4.74
CA PHE A 110 2.72 -3.96 -5.60
C PHE A 110 1.36 -4.24 -6.24
N TYR A 111 1.02 -5.52 -6.44
CA TYR A 111 -0.16 -5.91 -7.22
C TYR A 111 -1.50 -5.68 -6.51
N ILE A 112 -1.49 -5.07 -5.33
CA ILE A 112 -2.71 -4.46 -4.80
C ILE A 112 -3.36 -3.52 -5.82
N LEU A 113 -2.57 -2.85 -6.64
CA LEU A 113 -3.01 -1.97 -7.72
C LEU A 113 -3.23 -2.70 -9.06
N ASP A 114 -3.02 -4.02 -9.09
CA ASP A 114 -3.23 -4.90 -10.25
C ASP A 114 -3.73 -6.28 -9.81
N LEU A 115 -4.78 -6.33 -8.98
CA LEU A 115 -5.28 -7.57 -8.39
C LEU A 115 -5.76 -8.55 -9.46
N ASN A 116 -6.77 -8.14 -10.21
CA ASN A 116 -7.30 -8.88 -11.34
C ASN A 116 -7.80 -7.90 -12.40
N PRO A 117 -8.21 -8.36 -13.60
CA PRO A 117 -8.63 -7.47 -14.69
C PRO A 117 -9.75 -6.48 -14.32
N GLN A 118 -10.61 -6.83 -13.37
CA GLN A 118 -11.73 -5.99 -12.93
C GLN A 118 -11.33 -5.03 -11.80
N LYS A 119 -10.32 -5.39 -11.01
CA LYS A 119 -9.83 -4.66 -9.84
C LYS A 119 -8.37 -4.25 -10.03
N SER A 120 -8.09 -3.54 -11.13
CA SER A 120 -6.75 -3.05 -11.46
C SER A 120 -6.79 -1.56 -11.72
N PHE A 121 -6.17 -0.77 -10.84
CA PHE A 121 -5.93 0.65 -11.08
C PHE A 121 -4.96 0.84 -12.24
N ILE A 122 -3.92 0.00 -12.33
CA ILE A 122 -2.91 0.03 -13.38
C ILE A 122 -3.56 -0.16 -14.76
N ARG A 123 -4.35 -1.24 -14.90
CA ARG A 123 -5.04 -1.52 -16.17
C ARG A 123 -5.98 -0.39 -16.54
N TRP A 124 -6.76 0.10 -15.60
CA TRP A 124 -7.66 1.22 -15.83
C TRP A 124 -6.89 2.48 -16.28
N ALA A 125 -5.78 2.84 -15.61
CA ALA A 125 -4.96 3.99 -15.99
C ALA A 125 -4.41 3.85 -17.43
N VAL A 126 -3.93 2.66 -17.80
CA VAL A 126 -3.47 2.36 -19.17
C VAL A 126 -4.61 2.52 -20.17
N GLU A 127 -5.81 2.04 -19.87
CA GLU A 127 -7.02 2.17 -20.69
C GLU A 127 -7.47 3.64 -20.85
N GLN A 128 -7.12 4.53 -19.88
CA GLN A 128 -7.32 5.97 -20.02
C GLN A 128 -6.25 6.67 -20.86
N GLY A 129 -5.30 5.94 -21.43
CA GLY A 129 -4.22 6.49 -22.22
C GLY A 129 -3.03 7.03 -21.42
N ILE A 130 -2.85 6.59 -20.20
CA ILE A 130 -1.69 7.00 -19.38
C ILE A 130 -0.55 6.00 -19.60
N SER A 131 0.64 6.49 -19.99
CA SER A 131 1.87 5.68 -19.99
C SER A 131 2.24 5.38 -18.54
N THR A 132 1.99 4.13 -18.09
CA THR A 132 2.06 3.76 -16.68
C THR A 132 3.28 2.90 -16.38
N PHE A 133 4.01 3.29 -15.34
CA PHE A 133 5.17 2.59 -14.79
C PHE A 133 4.92 2.32 -13.31
N ILE A 134 5.39 1.17 -12.82
CA ILE A 134 5.36 0.84 -11.40
C ILE A 134 6.67 0.26 -10.92
N VAL A 135 7.03 0.60 -9.71
CA VAL A 135 8.14 -0.03 -8.98
C VAL A 135 7.65 -1.30 -8.32
N SER A 136 8.30 -2.42 -8.58
CA SER A 136 8.13 -3.69 -7.85
C SER A 136 9.30 -3.87 -6.90
N TRP A 137 9.06 -3.68 -5.61
CA TRP A 137 10.09 -3.78 -4.58
C TRP A 137 10.49 -5.22 -4.31
N LYS A 138 11.78 -5.45 -4.09
CA LYS A 138 12.29 -6.74 -3.64
C LYS A 138 11.88 -7.00 -2.19
N SER A 139 11.42 -8.21 -1.89
CA SER A 139 11.29 -8.67 -0.50
C SER A 139 12.67 -8.75 0.13
N ALA A 140 12.83 -8.25 1.36
CA ALA A 140 14.14 -8.18 1.99
C ALA A 140 14.71 -9.58 2.29
N ASP A 141 16.01 -9.68 2.11
CA ASP A 141 16.85 -10.80 2.54
C ASP A 141 18.09 -10.27 3.28
N ALA A 142 18.98 -11.15 3.69
CA ALA A 142 20.19 -10.78 4.43
C ALA A 142 21.08 -9.77 3.69
N SER A 143 21.06 -9.73 2.35
CA SER A 143 21.82 -8.76 1.55
C SER A 143 21.32 -7.31 1.70
N MET A 144 20.10 -7.14 2.24
CA MET A 144 19.46 -5.85 2.46
C MET A 144 19.53 -5.37 3.92
N ALA A 145 20.34 -6.01 4.76
CA ALA A 145 20.46 -5.66 6.18
C ALA A 145 20.84 -4.19 6.42
N ASP A 146 21.60 -3.60 5.51
CA ASP A 146 22.06 -2.21 5.59
C ASP A 146 21.16 -1.20 4.89
N VAL A 147 20.08 -1.62 4.24
CA VAL A 147 19.14 -0.74 3.56
C VAL A 147 18.46 0.18 4.57
N VAL A 148 18.48 1.47 4.27
CA VAL A 148 17.93 2.55 5.09
C VAL A 148 16.92 3.38 4.30
N TRP A 149 16.35 4.39 4.92
CA TRP A 149 15.37 5.28 4.28
C TRP A 149 15.93 5.98 3.03
N ASP A 150 17.20 6.39 3.10
CA ASP A 150 17.89 7.07 2.00
C ASP A 150 17.89 6.25 0.73
N ASP A 151 17.99 4.91 0.83
CA ASP A 151 18.00 4.00 -0.32
C ASP A 151 16.65 4.00 -1.04
N TYR A 152 15.54 4.05 -0.30
CA TYR A 152 14.19 4.13 -0.87
C TYR A 152 13.92 5.50 -1.49
N ILE A 153 14.39 6.60 -0.88
CA ILE A 153 14.32 7.94 -1.47
C ILE A 153 15.14 7.98 -2.78
N ALA A 154 16.35 7.47 -2.75
CA ALA A 154 17.20 7.38 -3.94
C ALA A 154 16.59 6.52 -5.04
N ALA A 155 15.93 5.41 -4.68
CA ALA A 155 15.23 4.56 -5.64
C ALA A 155 14.04 5.27 -6.30
N GLN A 156 13.28 6.07 -5.56
CA GLN A 156 12.20 6.88 -6.14
C GLN A 156 12.74 7.93 -7.11
N ILE A 157 13.82 8.63 -6.75
CA ILE A 157 14.48 9.61 -7.62
C ILE A 157 15.02 8.93 -8.87
N ASP A 158 15.67 7.77 -8.73
CA ASP A 158 16.20 6.98 -9.85
C ASP A 158 15.11 6.50 -10.81
N ALA A 159 13.97 6.04 -10.30
CA ALA A 159 12.84 5.63 -11.12
C ALA A 159 12.25 6.81 -11.91
N ILE A 160 12.06 7.97 -11.26
CA ILE A 160 11.61 9.21 -11.92
C ILE A 160 12.57 9.61 -13.03
N ALA A 161 13.87 9.67 -12.74
CA ALA A 161 14.90 10.02 -13.71
C ALA A 161 14.95 9.02 -14.87
N THR A 162 14.82 7.73 -14.59
CA THR A 162 14.81 6.65 -15.60
C THR A 162 13.65 6.81 -16.57
N VAL A 163 12.44 7.07 -16.08
CA VAL A 163 11.27 7.24 -16.96
C VAL A 163 11.35 8.51 -17.79
N ARG A 164 11.79 9.62 -17.19
CA ARG A 164 12.02 10.88 -17.90
C ARG A 164 13.02 10.72 -19.04
N ASP A 165 14.13 10.07 -18.75
CA ASP A 165 15.19 9.83 -19.71
C ASP A 165 14.77 8.83 -20.80
N LEU A 166 14.04 7.76 -20.46
CA LEU A 166 13.51 6.78 -21.40
C LEU A 166 12.58 7.42 -22.44
N LEU A 167 11.67 8.29 -21.97
CA LEU A 167 10.63 8.88 -22.80
C LEU A 167 11.00 10.26 -23.38
N GLY A 168 12.11 10.86 -22.93
CA GLY A 168 12.54 12.19 -23.33
C GLY A 168 11.57 13.29 -22.89
N VAL A 169 11.02 13.18 -21.68
CA VAL A 169 10.05 14.13 -21.12
C VAL A 169 10.65 14.94 -19.97
N GLU A 170 10.16 16.15 -19.74
CA GLU A 170 10.65 17.03 -18.68
C GLU A 170 10.22 16.57 -17.29
N ASN A 171 9.02 16.00 -17.18
CA ASN A 171 8.44 15.64 -15.89
C ASN A 171 7.56 14.40 -15.98
N VAL A 172 7.17 13.91 -14.80
CA VAL A 172 6.27 12.76 -14.62
C VAL A 172 5.19 13.10 -13.61
N HIS A 173 4.05 12.42 -13.68
CA HIS A 173 3.14 12.30 -12.55
C HIS A 173 3.61 11.18 -11.63
N THR A 174 3.40 11.32 -10.33
CA THR A 174 3.78 10.30 -9.35
C THR A 174 2.59 9.91 -8.49
N ILE A 175 2.56 8.63 -8.08
CA ILE A 175 1.67 8.13 -7.02
C ILE A 175 2.55 7.49 -5.96
N GLY A 176 2.31 7.82 -4.69
CA GLY A 176 2.85 7.11 -3.54
C GLY A 176 1.73 6.53 -2.70
N TYR A 177 1.75 5.22 -2.48
CA TYR A 177 0.74 4.52 -1.69
C TYR A 177 1.31 4.12 -0.32
N CYS A 178 0.59 4.45 0.75
CA CYS A 178 0.96 4.13 2.13
C CYS A 178 2.39 4.59 2.45
N VAL A 179 3.28 3.74 2.94
CA VAL A 179 4.67 4.07 3.28
C VAL A 179 5.46 4.65 2.10
N ALA A 180 5.18 4.22 0.88
CA ALA A 180 5.80 4.79 -0.31
C ALA A 180 5.32 6.21 -0.60
N GLY A 181 4.10 6.57 -0.16
CA GLY A 181 3.62 7.95 -0.19
C GLY A 181 4.29 8.82 0.87
N THR A 182 4.49 8.30 2.08
CA THR A 182 5.31 8.97 3.10
C THR A 182 6.73 9.25 2.58
N THR A 183 7.33 8.25 1.92
CA THR A 183 8.65 8.37 1.29
C THR A 183 8.61 9.34 0.11
N LEU A 184 7.54 9.35 -0.70
CA LEU A 184 7.38 10.30 -1.80
C LEU A 184 7.37 11.75 -1.30
N ALA A 185 6.71 12.03 -0.17
CA ALA A 185 6.77 13.36 0.43
C ALA A 185 8.22 13.76 0.80
N ALA A 186 8.99 12.85 1.40
CA ALA A 186 10.41 13.07 1.66
C ALA A 186 11.20 13.27 0.36
N THR A 187 10.96 12.46 -0.67
CA THR A 187 11.57 12.56 -2.00
C THR A 187 11.30 13.92 -2.65
N LEU A 188 10.05 14.41 -2.60
CA LEU A 188 9.70 15.73 -3.14
C LEU A 188 10.38 16.87 -2.37
N ALA A 189 10.53 16.73 -1.05
CA ALA A 189 11.27 17.70 -0.24
C ALA A 189 12.77 17.73 -0.61
N VAL A 190 13.38 16.58 -0.85
CA VAL A 190 14.76 16.46 -1.33
C VAL A 190 14.91 17.10 -2.71
N LEU A 191 14.02 16.78 -3.65
CA LEU A 191 14.03 17.39 -5.00
C LEU A 191 13.86 18.92 -4.92
N ALA A 192 12.98 19.42 -4.05
CA ALA A 192 12.82 20.86 -3.84
C ALA A 192 14.08 21.50 -3.24
N ALA A 193 14.77 20.81 -2.33
CA ALA A 193 16.03 21.30 -1.75
C ALA A 193 17.17 21.34 -2.77
N GLN A 194 17.11 20.50 -3.80
CA GLN A 194 18.12 20.40 -4.88
C GLN A 194 17.73 21.19 -6.15
N ASP A 195 16.72 22.05 -6.08
CA ASP A 195 16.17 22.79 -7.23
C ASP A 195 15.75 21.91 -8.42
N ALA A 196 15.31 20.68 -8.11
CA ALA A 196 14.88 19.68 -9.09
C ALA A 196 13.38 19.35 -9.05
N ALA A 197 12.58 20.12 -8.31
CA ALA A 197 11.15 19.85 -8.12
C ALA A 197 10.34 19.79 -9.41
N GLN A 198 10.77 20.49 -10.46
CA GLN A 198 10.10 20.54 -11.77
C GLN A 198 10.07 19.18 -12.49
N CYS A 199 10.87 18.19 -12.06
CA CYS A 199 10.82 16.85 -12.63
C CYS A 199 9.54 16.06 -12.26
N VAL A 200 8.72 16.59 -11.33
CA VAL A 200 7.43 16.02 -10.95
C VAL A 200 6.32 17.04 -11.22
N ALA A 201 5.47 16.75 -12.20
CA ALA A 201 4.35 17.60 -12.57
C ALA A 201 3.25 17.61 -11.52
N SER A 202 2.99 16.47 -10.91
CA SER A 202 2.03 16.32 -9.80
C SER A 202 2.35 15.08 -8.98
N ALA A 203 1.94 15.11 -7.72
CA ALA A 203 2.08 13.97 -6.80
C ALA A 203 0.71 13.57 -6.23
N THR A 204 0.45 12.28 -6.22
CA THR A 204 -0.75 11.68 -5.63
C THR A 204 -0.37 10.83 -4.43
N PHE A 205 -1.12 10.96 -3.34
CA PHE A 205 -0.91 10.22 -2.10
C PHE A 205 -2.15 9.36 -1.82
N PHE A 206 -1.99 8.04 -1.91
CA PHE A 206 -3.04 7.10 -1.54
C PHE A 206 -2.84 6.64 -0.10
N THR A 207 -3.78 6.98 0.79
CA THR A 207 -3.78 6.60 2.20
C THR A 207 -2.38 6.70 2.84
N ALA A 208 -1.67 7.77 2.53
CA ALA A 208 -0.33 8.05 3.02
C ALA A 208 -0.36 9.14 4.09
N GLN A 209 0.37 8.93 5.16
CA GLN A 209 0.51 9.89 6.24
C GLN A 209 1.96 10.42 6.30
N VAL A 210 2.13 11.67 6.67
CA VAL A 210 3.44 12.29 6.93
C VAL A 210 3.59 12.71 8.39
N ASP A 211 2.46 12.96 9.06
CA ASP A 211 2.36 13.28 10.47
C ASP A 211 1.73 12.10 11.22
N PHE A 212 2.51 11.49 12.07
CA PHE A 212 2.17 10.25 12.78
C PHE A 212 1.56 10.50 14.17
N SER A 213 1.33 11.74 14.57
CA SER A 213 0.80 12.07 15.89
C SER A 213 -0.61 11.50 16.14
N GLU A 214 -1.35 11.16 15.09
CA GLU A 214 -2.67 10.52 15.15
C GLU A 214 -2.74 9.21 14.33
N ALA A 215 -1.63 8.47 14.26
CA ALA A 215 -1.52 7.24 13.47
C ALA A 215 -2.26 6.03 14.08
N GLY A 216 -3.22 6.25 14.98
CA GLY A 216 -4.14 5.24 15.48
C GLY A 216 -3.52 4.20 16.42
N ASP A 217 -4.08 2.99 16.39
CA ASP A 217 -3.69 1.91 17.31
C ASP A 217 -2.25 1.42 17.11
N LEU A 218 -1.65 1.63 15.93
CA LEU A 218 -0.23 1.29 15.68
C LEU A 218 0.72 2.06 16.60
N LEU A 219 0.37 3.28 17.03
CA LEU A 219 1.16 4.03 18.04
C LEU A 219 1.27 3.29 19.38
N LEU A 220 0.35 2.38 19.68
CA LEU A 220 0.37 1.60 20.92
C LEU A 220 1.43 0.48 20.88
N MET A 221 1.99 0.19 19.70
CA MET A 221 2.92 -0.91 19.44
C MET A 221 4.37 -0.45 19.16
N VAL A 222 4.72 0.80 19.50
CA VAL A 222 6.05 1.39 19.16
C VAL A 222 6.79 1.94 20.38
N ASP A 223 6.61 1.35 21.56
CA ASP A 223 7.42 1.69 22.72
C ASP A 223 8.83 1.04 22.68
N ASP A 224 9.73 1.47 23.56
CA ASP A 224 11.12 1.02 23.56
C ASP A 224 11.26 -0.50 23.75
N ARG A 225 10.35 -1.17 24.47
CA ARG A 225 10.38 -2.62 24.66
C ARG A 225 9.98 -3.35 23.37
N GLN A 226 8.98 -2.84 22.68
CA GLN A 226 8.53 -3.39 21.41
C GLN A 226 9.57 -3.18 20.32
N LEU A 227 10.21 -2.01 20.26
CA LEU A 227 11.33 -1.75 19.36
C LEU A 227 12.51 -2.71 19.60
N ALA A 228 12.87 -2.94 20.86
CA ALA A 228 13.93 -3.91 21.21
C ALA A 228 13.56 -5.34 20.83
N MET A 229 12.29 -5.74 20.99
CA MET A 229 11.83 -7.07 20.56
C MET A 229 11.89 -7.22 19.03
N ILE A 230 11.45 -6.21 18.28
CA ILE A 230 11.53 -6.21 16.81
C ILE A 230 12.98 -6.28 16.35
N GLU A 231 13.92 -5.60 17.03
CA GLU A 231 15.34 -5.69 16.74
C GLU A 231 15.87 -7.12 16.89
N GLN A 232 15.49 -7.81 17.96
CA GLN A 232 15.85 -9.22 18.17
C GLN A 232 15.25 -10.14 17.08
N LEU A 233 13.99 -9.92 16.69
CA LEU A 233 13.32 -10.69 15.63
C LEU A 233 13.92 -10.44 14.23
N SER A 234 14.67 -9.36 14.07
CA SER A 234 15.33 -8.95 12.82
C SER A 234 16.83 -9.31 12.78
N GLY A 235 17.29 -10.26 13.60
CA GLY A 235 18.70 -10.63 13.75
C GLY A 235 19.38 -11.09 12.47
N ASP A 236 18.65 -11.61 11.50
CA ASP A 236 19.17 -12.02 10.18
C ASP A 236 19.28 -10.86 9.18
N GLY A 237 19.08 -9.63 9.63
CA GLY A 237 19.14 -8.42 8.81
C GLY A 237 17.82 -7.98 8.19
N PHE A 238 16.76 -8.72 8.42
CA PHE A 238 15.40 -8.38 7.99
C PHE A 238 14.35 -8.86 8.99
N LEU A 239 13.20 -8.20 9.02
CA LEU A 239 12.01 -8.68 9.72
C LEU A 239 11.19 -9.56 8.77
N ASP A 240 10.88 -10.77 9.19
CA ASP A 240 9.98 -11.66 8.45
C ASP A 240 8.58 -11.04 8.33
N GLY A 241 8.05 -11.00 7.11
CA GLY A 241 6.76 -10.38 6.80
C GLY A 241 5.56 -10.98 7.54
N ARG A 242 5.67 -12.23 8.02
CA ARG A 242 4.62 -12.88 8.81
C ARG A 242 4.33 -12.15 10.12
N TYR A 243 5.34 -11.51 10.73
CA TYR A 243 5.14 -10.66 11.92
C TYR A 243 4.31 -9.42 11.60
N MET A 244 4.51 -8.81 10.41
CA MET A 244 3.69 -7.68 9.97
C MET A 244 2.24 -8.11 9.68
N ALA A 245 2.04 -9.25 9.01
CA ALA A 245 0.70 -9.80 8.79
C ALA A 245 -0.02 -10.08 10.12
N ALA A 246 0.65 -10.69 11.09
CA ALA A 246 0.09 -10.93 12.43
C ALA A 246 -0.27 -9.61 13.14
N THR A 247 0.57 -8.58 13.01
CA THR A 247 0.31 -7.26 13.58
C THR A 247 -0.95 -6.63 12.97
N PHE A 248 -1.05 -6.59 11.64
CA PHE A 248 -2.23 -6.03 10.97
C PHE A 248 -3.50 -6.83 11.25
N ASN A 249 -3.43 -8.16 11.29
CA ASN A 249 -4.57 -9.00 11.66
C ASN A 249 -5.05 -8.72 13.10
N SER A 250 -4.12 -8.43 14.04
CA SER A 250 -4.46 -8.12 15.43
C SER A 250 -5.22 -6.81 15.61
N LEU A 251 -5.08 -5.86 14.68
CA LEU A 251 -5.84 -4.60 14.71
C LEU A 251 -7.35 -4.83 14.51
N ARG A 252 -7.70 -5.91 13.81
CA ARG A 252 -9.08 -6.36 13.55
C ARG A 252 -9.24 -7.85 13.87
N GLY A 253 -8.82 -8.26 15.07
CA GLY A 253 -8.73 -9.67 15.48
C GLY A 253 -10.02 -10.45 15.27
N ARG A 254 -11.17 -9.87 15.57
CA ARG A 254 -12.48 -10.51 15.36
C ARG A 254 -12.66 -10.95 13.90
N ASP A 255 -12.38 -10.05 12.95
CA ASP A 255 -12.65 -10.27 11.52
C ASP A 255 -11.55 -11.07 10.83
N LEU A 256 -10.29 -10.85 11.22
CA LEU A 256 -9.12 -11.37 10.52
C LEU A 256 -8.43 -12.56 11.21
N ILE A 257 -8.82 -12.91 12.43
CA ILE A 257 -8.31 -14.05 13.19
C ILE A 257 -9.46 -14.96 13.60
N TRP A 258 -10.33 -14.51 14.50
CA TRP A 258 -11.32 -15.35 15.17
C TRP A 258 -12.40 -15.86 14.22
N ASN A 259 -12.77 -15.08 13.22
CA ASN A 259 -13.70 -15.51 12.17
C ASN A 259 -13.18 -16.77 11.44
N TYR A 260 -11.87 -16.82 11.13
CA TYR A 260 -11.25 -17.98 10.47
C TYR A 260 -11.05 -19.15 11.43
N VAL A 261 -10.72 -18.88 12.70
CA VAL A 261 -10.69 -19.93 13.73
C VAL A 261 -12.04 -20.63 13.82
N VAL A 262 -13.13 -19.88 13.89
CA VAL A 262 -14.48 -20.48 13.99
C VAL A 262 -14.85 -21.21 12.69
N ASN A 263 -14.80 -20.54 11.55
CA ASN A 263 -15.33 -21.12 10.30
C ASN A 263 -14.45 -22.28 9.78
N ASN A 264 -13.14 -22.15 9.87
CA ASN A 264 -12.24 -23.13 9.26
C ASN A 264 -11.73 -24.16 10.26
N TYR A 265 -11.31 -23.76 11.48
CA TYR A 265 -10.79 -24.73 12.46
C TYR A 265 -11.88 -25.44 13.25
N LEU A 266 -13.02 -24.78 13.53
CA LEU A 266 -14.10 -25.40 14.31
C LEU A 266 -15.22 -25.94 13.43
N MET A 267 -15.65 -25.21 12.41
CA MET A 267 -16.71 -25.65 11.48
C MET A 267 -16.17 -26.58 10.39
N GLY A 268 -14.86 -26.54 10.10
CA GLY A 268 -14.23 -27.32 9.05
C GLY A 268 -14.62 -26.88 7.63
N ASP A 269 -15.05 -25.63 7.47
CA ASP A 269 -15.46 -25.10 6.17
C ASP A 269 -14.24 -24.80 5.29
N ASP A 270 -14.40 -24.93 3.98
CA ASP A 270 -13.39 -24.57 2.99
C ASP A 270 -13.13 -23.05 2.96
N TYR A 271 -11.95 -22.68 2.46
CA TYR A 271 -11.61 -21.29 2.22
C TYR A 271 -12.13 -20.86 0.86
N PRO A 272 -13.06 -19.87 0.78
CA PRO A 272 -13.43 -19.31 -0.51
C PRO A 272 -12.27 -18.52 -1.12
N PRO A 273 -12.13 -18.52 -2.47
CA PRO A 273 -11.13 -17.68 -3.12
C PRO A 273 -11.49 -16.20 -2.94
N PHE A 274 -10.54 -15.43 -2.39
CA PHE A 274 -10.70 -13.99 -2.21
C PHE A 274 -9.37 -13.26 -2.49
N ASP A 275 -9.33 -12.51 -3.57
CA ASP A 275 -8.13 -11.85 -4.10
C ASP A 275 -7.45 -10.89 -3.14
N LEU A 276 -8.20 -10.07 -2.40
CA LEU A 276 -7.63 -9.15 -1.40
C LEU A 276 -6.96 -9.89 -0.24
N LEU A 277 -7.54 -11.01 0.18
CA LEU A 277 -6.96 -11.83 1.24
C LEU A 277 -5.76 -12.63 0.75
N TYR A 278 -5.75 -13.05 -0.52
CA TYR A 278 -4.57 -13.61 -1.15
C TYR A 278 -3.41 -12.62 -1.11
N TRP A 279 -3.64 -11.39 -1.57
CA TRP A 279 -2.65 -10.32 -1.51
C TRP A 279 -2.20 -10.02 -0.07
N ASN A 280 -3.15 -9.92 0.87
CA ASN A 280 -2.85 -9.64 2.29
C ASN A 280 -1.96 -10.73 2.92
N GLY A 281 -2.15 -11.98 2.51
CA GLY A 281 -1.36 -13.13 2.94
C GLY A 281 0.00 -13.27 2.24
N ASP A 282 0.21 -12.60 1.10
CA ASP A 282 1.47 -12.63 0.34
C ASP A 282 2.46 -11.60 0.87
N THR A 283 3.01 -11.88 2.04
CA THR A 283 3.84 -10.96 2.83
C THR A 283 5.20 -10.67 2.18
N THR A 284 5.79 -9.54 2.55
CA THR A 284 7.17 -9.15 2.24
C THR A 284 7.99 -9.03 3.52
N ASN A 285 9.25 -9.42 3.45
CA ASN A 285 10.21 -9.12 4.50
C ASN A 285 10.65 -7.66 4.41
N LEU A 286 11.04 -7.07 5.53
CA LEU A 286 11.44 -5.68 5.64
C LEU A 286 12.90 -5.57 6.09
N PRO A 287 13.73 -4.69 5.46
CA PRO A 287 15.09 -4.45 5.92
C PRO A 287 15.10 -3.99 7.38
N ALA A 288 15.93 -4.63 8.21
CA ALA A 288 15.93 -4.39 9.66
C ALA A 288 16.19 -2.93 10.02
N LYS A 289 17.25 -2.32 9.46
CA LYS A 289 17.63 -0.93 9.76
C LYS A 289 16.55 0.05 9.31
N TRP A 290 16.00 -0.12 8.11
CA TRP A 290 14.92 0.71 7.62
C TRP A 290 13.69 0.61 8.53
N HIS A 291 13.26 -0.62 8.88
CA HIS A 291 12.05 -0.83 9.67
C HIS A 291 12.15 -0.22 11.08
N GLN A 292 13.30 -0.39 11.75
CA GLN A 292 13.55 0.22 13.05
C GLN A 292 13.51 1.74 12.98
N SER A 293 14.13 2.33 11.96
CA SER A 293 14.10 3.78 11.73
C SER A 293 12.67 4.27 11.46
N TYR A 294 11.91 3.54 10.63
CA TYR A 294 10.51 3.85 10.33
C TYR A 294 9.65 3.93 11.60
N LEU A 295 9.75 2.94 12.46
CA LEU A 295 8.97 2.90 13.71
C LEU A 295 9.43 3.96 14.71
N ARG A 296 10.75 4.13 14.89
CA ARG A 296 11.31 5.08 15.85
C ARG A 296 11.12 6.52 15.39
N ASP A 297 11.59 6.84 14.19
CA ASP A 297 11.70 8.24 13.75
C ASP A 297 10.34 8.81 13.29
N LEU A 298 9.43 7.98 12.78
CA LEU A 298 8.11 8.41 12.34
C LEU A 298 7.02 8.16 13.38
N TYR A 299 6.77 6.91 13.76
CA TYR A 299 5.68 6.61 14.69
C TYR A 299 5.93 7.13 16.10
N ARG A 300 7.13 6.90 16.66
CA ARG A 300 7.44 7.30 18.03
C ARG A 300 7.76 8.78 18.14
N ASP A 301 8.66 9.28 17.29
CA ASP A 301 9.28 10.60 17.42
C ASP A 301 8.70 11.65 16.45
N ASN A 302 7.92 11.22 15.44
CA ASN A 302 7.25 12.08 14.44
C ASN A 302 8.18 13.11 13.79
N LYS A 303 9.42 12.72 13.43
CA LYS A 303 10.47 13.62 12.99
C LYS A 303 10.26 14.22 11.60
N LEU A 304 9.52 13.51 10.71
CA LEU A 304 9.39 13.90 9.31
C LEU A 304 8.76 15.29 9.14
N VAL A 305 7.84 15.66 10.03
CA VAL A 305 7.13 16.94 9.98
C VAL A 305 7.90 18.10 10.59
N VAL A 306 9.05 17.83 11.21
CA VAL A 306 9.92 18.86 11.79
C VAL A 306 11.05 19.17 10.80
N PRO A 307 11.09 20.38 10.20
CA PRO A 307 12.08 20.73 9.19
C PRO A 307 13.51 20.42 9.64
N GLY A 308 14.25 19.68 8.82
CA GLY A 308 15.65 19.34 9.04
C GLY A 308 15.94 18.31 10.13
N GLN A 309 14.94 17.71 10.78
CA GLN A 309 15.19 16.62 11.73
C GLN A 309 15.50 15.29 11.05
N MET A 310 15.07 15.10 9.82
CA MET A 310 15.45 13.98 8.97
C MET A 310 16.26 14.47 7.78
N HIS A 311 17.15 13.62 7.29
CA HIS A 311 18.01 13.89 6.15
C HIS A 311 17.99 12.72 5.17
N ALA A 312 18.25 13.02 3.90
CA ALA A 312 18.62 12.04 2.89
C ALA A 312 20.07 12.37 2.46
N GLY A 313 21.02 11.56 2.86
CA GLY A 313 22.45 11.92 2.79
C GLY A 313 22.70 13.22 3.54
N SER A 314 23.24 14.23 2.87
CA SER A 314 23.47 15.57 3.43
C SER A 314 22.30 16.52 3.27
N THR A 315 21.22 16.14 2.55
CA THR A 315 20.09 17.02 2.25
C THR A 315 19.05 16.97 3.39
N PRO A 316 18.78 18.10 4.06
CA PRO A 316 17.73 18.14 5.07
C PRO A 316 16.35 18.01 4.42
N ILE A 317 15.47 17.25 5.06
CA ILE A 317 14.08 17.06 4.63
C ILE A 317 13.23 18.14 5.29
N ASP A 318 12.55 18.94 4.46
CA ASP A 318 11.60 19.97 4.87
C ASP A 318 10.38 19.92 3.97
N LEU A 319 9.27 19.36 4.46
CA LEU A 319 8.03 19.21 3.71
C LEU A 319 7.42 20.56 3.31
N THR A 320 7.74 21.65 4.02
CA THR A 320 7.24 22.98 3.72
C THR A 320 7.82 23.59 2.44
N ARG A 321 8.86 22.96 1.88
CA ARG A 321 9.45 23.37 0.58
C ARG A 321 8.70 22.80 -0.62
N ILE A 322 7.78 21.85 -0.41
CA ILE A 322 7.07 21.17 -1.48
C ILE A 322 5.99 22.07 -2.05
N GLN A 323 6.18 22.48 -3.32
CA GLN A 323 5.24 23.27 -4.11
C GLN A 323 4.51 22.45 -5.18
N THR A 324 4.91 21.18 -5.36
CA THR A 324 4.31 20.26 -6.32
C THR A 324 2.81 20.12 -6.06
N PRO A 325 1.94 20.26 -7.08
CA PRO A 325 0.52 20.01 -6.94
C PRO A 325 0.25 18.62 -6.39
N ALA A 326 -0.61 18.49 -5.39
CA ALA A 326 -0.84 17.25 -4.68
C ALA A 326 -2.31 16.84 -4.65
N TYR A 327 -2.59 15.58 -4.99
CA TYR A 327 -3.87 14.93 -4.79
C TYR A 327 -3.75 13.97 -3.59
N ILE A 328 -4.58 14.14 -2.58
CA ILE A 328 -4.49 13.41 -1.33
C ILE A 328 -5.78 12.62 -1.13
N GLN A 329 -5.70 11.30 -1.18
CA GLN A 329 -6.81 10.40 -0.94
C GLN A 329 -6.66 9.75 0.43
N ALA A 330 -7.70 9.84 1.26
CA ALA A 330 -7.82 9.14 2.54
C ALA A 330 -9.00 8.17 2.53
N GLY A 331 -8.92 7.10 3.30
CA GLY A 331 -10.03 6.19 3.56
C GLY A 331 -10.80 6.61 4.82
N ARG A 332 -12.12 6.72 4.73
CA ARG A 332 -12.95 7.12 5.88
C ARG A 332 -12.89 6.13 7.05
N GLU A 333 -12.76 4.85 6.73
CA GLU A 333 -12.72 3.75 7.69
C GLU A 333 -11.33 3.13 7.83
N ASP A 334 -10.30 3.90 7.42
CA ASP A 334 -8.91 3.44 7.48
C ASP A 334 -8.40 3.42 8.92
N HIS A 335 -8.00 2.24 9.38
CA HIS A 335 -7.43 2.00 10.71
C HIS A 335 -5.89 1.86 10.70
N ILE A 336 -5.27 1.85 9.51
CA ILE A 336 -3.81 1.76 9.31
C ILE A 336 -3.23 3.16 9.15
N ALA A 337 -3.82 3.97 8.25
CA ALA A 337 -3.51 5.38 8.08
C ALA A 337 -4.81 6.21 8.29
N PRO A 338 -5.19 6.48 9.54
CA PRO A 338 -6.45 7.16 9.85
C PRO A 338 -6.62 8.46 9.07
N ALA A 339 -7.84 8.75 8.61
CA ALA A 339 -8.11 9.92 7.78
C ALA A 339 -7.64 11.24 8.43
N ASN A 340 -7.72 11.37 9.77
CA ASN A 340 -7.18 12.52 10.49
C ASN A 340 -5.66 12.65 10.35
N SER A 341 -4.93 11.54 10.37
CA SER A 341 -3.48 11.54 10.17
C SER A 341 -3.12 11.90 8.73
N VAL A 342 -3.85 11.32 7.75
CA VAL A 342 -3.65 11.66 6.32
C VAL A 342 -4.00 13.12 6.05
N TRP A 343 -5.07 13.65 6.66
CA TRP A 343 -5.46 15.06 6.52
C TRP A 343 -4.32 16.03 6.86
N LYS A 344 -3.48 15.70 7.84
CA LYS A 344 -2.40 16.58 8.28
C LYS A 344 -1.38 16.92 7.19
N ILE A 345 -1.30 16.12 6.12
CA ILE A 345 -0.47 16.46 4.95
C ILE A 345 -0.85 17.81 4.35
N MET A 346 -2.14 18.19 4.47
CA MET A 346 -2.66 19.49 4.01
C MET A 346 -1.99 20.70 4.68
N HIS A 347 -1.45 20.51 5.89
CA HIS A 347 -0.78 21.58 6.64
C HIS A 347 0.71 21.69 6.33
N HIS A 348 1.32 20.61 5.85
CA HIS A 348 2.76 20.54 5.62
C HIS A 348 3.16 20.95 4.21
N LEU A 349 2.42 20.55 3.19
CA LEU A 349 2.71 20.92 1.80
C LEU A 349 2.25 22.36 1.50
N ARG A 350 2.97 23.06 0.62
CA ARG A 350 2.68 24.47 0.26
C ARG A 350 2.09 24.65 -1.13
N GLY A 351 2.23 23.65 -2.01
CA GLY A 351 1.62 23.66 -3.34
C GLY A 351 0.09 23.56 -3.32
N PRO A 352 -0.55 23.66 -4.50
CA PRO A 352 -1.98 23.40 -4.64
C PRO A 352 -2.32 21.97 -4.19
N LYS A 353 -3.43 21.81 -3.48
CA LYS A 353 -3.84 20.51 -2.92
C LYS A 353 -5.31 20.23 -3.17
N ARG A 354 -5.63 19.01 -3.57
CA ARG A 354 -6.98 18.46 -3.60
C ARG A 354 -7.07 17.29 -2.63
N PHE A 355 -8.01 17.35 -1.70
CA PHE A 355 -8.27 16.24 -0.77
C PHE A 355 -9.56 15.53 -1.14
N VAL A 356 -9.52 14.21 -1.12
CA VAL A 356 -10.67 13.33 -1.36
C VAL A 356 -10.77 12.31 -0.24
N LEU A 357 -11.94 12.23 0.39
CA LEU A 357 -12.24 11.21 1.38
C LEU A 357 -13.01 10.08 0.70
N ALA A 358 -12.40 8.91 0.55
CA ALA A 358 -13.04 7.75 -0.03
C ALA A 358 -13.83 6.97 1.02
N GLY A 359 -14.95 6.40 0.66
CA GLY A 359 -15.63 5.39 1.45
C GLY A 359 -14.79 4.13 1.61
N SER A 360 -14.98 3.39 2.74
CA SER A 360 -14.19 2.19 3.07
C SER A 360 -12.78 2.49 3.63
N GLY A 361 -11.95 1.44 3.78
CA GLY A 361 -10.69 1.47 4.51
C GLY A 361 -9.45 1.57 3.62
N HIS A 362 -8.30 1.16 4.17
CA HIS A 362 -6.95 1.33 3.62
C HIS A 362 -6.77 0.72 2.23
N ILE A 363 -7.43 -0.38 1.95
CA ILE A 363 -7.29 -1.13 0.70
C ILE A 363 -8.52 -0.89 -0.20
N ALA A 364 -9.71 -1.23 0.27
CA ALA A 364 -10.94 -1.12 -0.52
C ALA A 364 -11.31 0.34 -0.85
N GLY A 365 -10.87 1.31 -0.05
CA GLY A 365 -11.00 2.74 -0.35
C GLY A 365 -10.12 3.20 -1.52
N VAL A 366 -9.02 2.51 -1.78
CA VAL A 366 -8.11 2.77 -2.92
C VAL A 366 -8.54 1.94 -4.13
N VAL A 367 -8.72 0.63 -3.96
CA VAL A 367 -9.07 -0.31 -5.03
C VAL A 367 -10.59 -0.38 -5.19
N ASN A 368 -11.15 0.67 -5.79
CA ASN A 368 -12.58 0.81 -6.07
C ASN A 368 -12.82 1.20 -7.53
N PRO A 369 -12.79 0.23 -8.47
CA PRO A 369 -12.92 0.51 -9.89
C PRO A 369 -14.30 1.13 -10.23
N PRO A 370 -14.36 2.09 -11.19
CA PRO A 370 -15.61 2.73 -11.59
C PRO A 370 -16.69 1.76 -12.02
N ALA A 371 -16.31 0.68 -12.73
CA ALA A 371 -17.24 -0.33 -13.20
C ALA A 371 -17.96 -1.10 -12.09
N ALA A 372 -17.39 -1.16 -10.89
CA ALA A 372 -18.03 -1.84 -9.75
C ALA A 372 -19.22 -1.07 -9.18
N GLN A 373 -19.32 0.23 -9.43
CA GLN A 373 -20.39 1.13 -8.93
C GLN A 373 -20.63 0.99 -7.42
N LYS A 374 -19.54 0.78 -6.67
CA LYS A 374 -19.56 0.58 -5.22
C LYS A 374 -19.06 1.82 -4.50
N TYR A 375 -19.46 1.93 -3.23
CA TYR A 375 -19.03 2.98 -2.31
C TYR A 375 -19.40 4.40 -2.75
N GLN A 376 -18.77 5.37 -2.17
CA GLN A 376 -18.90 6.79 -2.41
C GLN A 376 -17.62 7.49 -1.99
N TYR A 377 -17.51 8.77 -2.36
CA TYR A 377 -16.43 9.64 -1.88
C TYR A 377 -16.94 11.06 -1.65
N TRP A 378 -16.19 11.82 -0.92
CA TRP A 378 -16.53 13.19 -0.54
C TRP A 378 -15.45 14.15 -1.03
N VAL A 379 -15.91 15.29 -1.54
CA VAL A 379 -15.09 16.42 -1.98
C VAL A 379 -15.61 17.71 -1.35
N ASN A 380 -14.70 18.64 -1.10
CA ASN A 380 -15.03 19.98 -0.61
C ASN A 380 -13.99 20.94 -1.17
N ASP A 381 -14.44 21.91 -1.96
CA ASP A 381 -13.57 22.91 -2.60
C ASP A 381 -13.37 24.15 -1.71
N ALA A 382 -14.08 24.25 -0.58
CA ALA A 382 -13.89 25.33 0.39
C ALA A 382 -12.60 25.13 1.20
N PRO A 383 -11.90 26.21 1.58
CA PRO A 383 -10.80 26.12 2.53
C PRO A 383 -11.24 25.52 3.86
N CYS A 384 -10.52 24.51 4.33
CA CYS A 384 -10.80 23.81 5.59
C CYS A 384 -9.49 23.63 6.37
N ASP A 385 -9.53 23.93 7.67
CA ASP A 385 -8.39 23.77 8.56
C ASP A 385 -8.35 22.36 9.19
N THR A 386 -9.51 21.71 9.30
CA THR A 386 -9.65 20.39 9.91
C THR A 386 -10.43 19.44 9.02
N LEU A 387 -10.23 18.13 9.22
CA LEU A 387 -11.01 17.11 8.54
C LEU A 387 -12.52 17.23 8.89
N ASP A 388 -12.85 17.58 10.13
CA ASP A 388 -14.25 17.77 10.54
C ASP A 388 -14.92 18.90 9.76
N GLN A 389 -14.22 20.03 9.54
CA GLN A 389 -14.71 21.11 8.69
C GLN A 389 -14.88 20.66 7.23
N PHE A 390 -13.91 19.91 6.71
CA PHE A 390 -14.02 19.33 5.38
C PHE A 390 -15.27 18.45 5.27
N VAL A 391 -15.49 17.52 6.20
CA VAL A 391 -16.63 16.61 6.20
C VAL A 391 -17.96 17.36 6.33
N ALA A 392 -18.02 18.39 7.19
CA ALA A 392 -19.24 19.16 7.42
C ALA A 392 -19.73 19.91 6.16
N GLY A 393 -18.79 20.35 5.30
CA GLY A 393 -19.10 21.03 4.05
C GLY A 393 -18.98 20.17 2.80
N ALA A 394 -18.69 18.88 2.94
CA ALA A 394 -18.40 18.01 1.82
C ALA A 394 -19.65 17.58 1.06
N ARG A 395 -19.50 17.49 -0.27
CA ARG A 395 -20.48 16.88 -1.17
C ARG A 395 -20.14 15.40 -1.36
N GLU A 396 -21.11 14.52 -1.07
CA GLU A 396 -21.01 13.10 -1.34
C GLU A 396 -21.26 12.80 -2.82
N ILE A 397 -20.43 11.95 -3.40
CA ILE A 397 -20.54 11.46 -4.77
C ILE A 397 -20.51 9.93 -4.73
N LYS A 398 -21.51 9.29 -5.33
CA LYS A 398 -21.59 7.84 -5.40
C LYS A 398 -20.56 7.27 -6.38
N GLY A 399 -19.99 6.13 -6.03
CA GLY A 399 -19.07 5.37 -6.88
C GLY A 399 -17.61 5.67 -6.60
N SER A 400 -16.79 5.47 -7.63
CA SER A 400 -15.34 5.55 -7.56
C SER A 400 -14.81 6.98 -7.70
N TRP A 401 -13.83 7.35 -6.91
CA TRP A 401 -13.10 8.61 -7.01
C TRP A 401 -12.04 8.61 -8.14
N TRP A 402 -11.78 7.48 -8.83
CA TRP A 402 -10.77 7.40 -9.90
C TRP A 402 -11.05 8.37 -11.05
N GLY A 403 -12.32 8.61 -11.38
CA GLY A 403 -12.71 9.61 -12.37
C GLY A 403 -12.33 11.04 -11.97
N ASP A 404 -12.57 11.42 -10.72
CA ASP A 404 -12.16 12.70 -10.15
C ASP A 404 -10.64 12.89 -10.19
N TRP A 405 -9.88 11.84 -9.86
CA TRP A 405 -8.43 11.86 -9.96
C TRP A 405 -7.95 12.01 -11.42
N LEU A 406 -8.59 11.33 -12.37
CA LEU A 406 -8.23 11.43 -13.79
C LEU A 406 -8.43 12.85 -14.32
N ASP A 407 -9.54 13.48 -13.97
CA ASP A 407 -9.84 14.86 -14.36
C ASP A 407 -8.83 15.82 -13.72
N TRP A 408 -8.47 15.59 -12.46
CA TRP A 408 -7.46 16.39 -11.79
C TRP A 408 -6.08 16.24 -12.44
N ILE A 409 -5.62 15.03 -12.75
CA ILE A 409 -4.29 14.80 -13.35
C ILE A 409 -4.20 15.39 -14.75
N LYS A 410 -5.27 15.36 -15.53
CA LYS A 410 -5.35 16.03 -16.84
C LYS A 410 -5.15 17.55 -16.74
N GLY A 411 -5.57 18.17 -15.64
CA GLY A 411 -5.32 19.58 -15.37
C GLY A 411 -3.84 19.95 -15.21
N HIS A 412 -2.96 18.93 -15.06
CA HIS A 412 -1.51 19.11 -14.92
C HIS A 412 -0.70 18.58 -16.12
N GLY A 413 -1.37 18.19 -17.20
CA GLY A 413 -0.74 17.72 -18.44
C GLY A 413 -1.69 16.88 -19.29
N ASP A 414 -2.35 17.51 -20.27
CA ASP A 414 -3.33 16.87 -21.15
C ASP A 414 -2.82 16.64 -22.59
N SER A 415 -1.60 17.11 -22.90
CA SER A 415 -0.95 16.85 -24.20
C SER A 415 -0.83 15.36 -24.47
N THR A 416 -1.07 14.96 -25.72
CA THR A 416 -0.99 13.55 -26.13
C THR A 416 0.02 13.33 -27.24
N VAL A 417 0.67 12.18 -27.22
CA VAL A 417 1.61 11.69 -28.23
C VAL A 417 1.20 10.32 -28.74
N ALA A 418 1.75 9.90 -29.89
CA ALA A 418 1.48 8.57 -30.41
C ALA A 418 2.07 7.49 -29.47
N ALA A 419 1.31 6.42 -29.23
CA ALA A 419 1.74 5.25 -28.45
C ALA A 419 2.70 4.37 -29.27
N LYS A 420 3.93 4.85 -29.52
CA LYS A 420 4.97 4.18 -30.30
C LYS A 420 6.37 4.39 -29.73
N GLY A 421 7.34 3.68 -30.24
CA GLY A 421 8.74 3.80 -29.81
C GLY A 421 8.91 3.47 -28.34
N ALA A 422 9.55 4.34 -27.57
CA ALA A 422 9.81 4.15 -26.15
C ALA A 422 8.55 4.05 -25.27
N ARG A 423 7.36 4.42 -25.81
CA ARG A 423 6.07 4.23 -25.13
C ARG A 423 5.61 2.76 -25.11
N ILE A 424 6.23 1.91 -25.94
CA ILE A 424 6.00 0.46 -25.94
C ILE A 424 7.14 -0.20 -25.13
N PRO A 425 6.84 -1.07 -24.16
CA PRO A 425 7.84 -1.71 -23.33
C PRO A 425 8.94 -2.41 -24.14
N GLY A 426 10.20 -2.12 -23.82
CA GLY A 426 11.37 -2.71 -24.49
C GLY A 426 11.69 -2.17 -25.89
N LYS A 427 10.89 -1.25 -26.45
CA LYS A 427 11.13 -0.65 -27.79
C LYS A 427 11.94 0.66 -27.73
N GLY A 428 12.21 1.17 -26.53
CA GLY A 428 13.11 2.31 -26.34
C GLY A 428 14.56 1.88 -26.11
N LYS A 429 15.35 2.76 -25.50
CA LYS A 429 16.73 2.50 -25.08
C LYS A 429 16.88 1.45 -23.98
N LEU A 430 15.86 1.28 -23.12
CA LEU A 430 15.80 0.18 -22.17
C LEU A 430 15.10 -1.02 -22.80
N LYS A 431 15.78 -2.18 -22.76
CA LYS A 431 15.25 -3.42 -23.30
C LYS A 431 14.42 -4.15 -22.25
N ALA A 432 13.47 -4.97 -22.73
CA ALA A 432 12.74 -5.86 -21.85
C ALA A 432 13.69 -6.89 -21.23
N ILE A 433 13.60 -7.03 -19.91
CA ILE A 433 14.35 -8.02 -19.13
C ILE A 433 13.52 -9.29 -19.01
N GLU A 434 12.25 -9.15 -18.62
CA GLU A 434 11.27 -10.22 -18.47
C GLU A 434 9.85 -9.66 -18.58
N ASP A 435 8.87 -10.54 -18.65
CA ASP A 435 7.46 -10.15 -18.67
C ASP A 435 6.97 -9.67 -17.29
N ALA A 436 6.05 -8.69 -17.28
CA ALA A 436 5.32 -8.37 -16.06
C ALA A 436 4.58 -9.63 -15.53
N PRO A 437 4.46 -9.80 -14.24
CA PRO A 437 4.81 -8.89 -13.15
C PRO A 437 6.28 -8.95 -12.68
N GLY A 438 7.15 -9.66 -13.37
CA GLY A 438 8.54 -9.83 -13.02
C GLY A 438 8.78 -10.86 -11.91
N ARG A 439 10.06 -11.08 -11.57
CA ARG A 439 10.43 -12.07 -10.55
C ARG A 439 10.43 -11.55 -9.13
N TYR A 440 10.70 -10.25 -8.91
CA TYR A 440 10.79 -9.70 -7.54
C TYR A 440 9.49 -9.86 -6.76
N VAL A 441 8.34 -9.72 -7.41
CA VAL A 441 7.03 -9.93 -6.78
C VAL A 441 6.80 -11.39 -6.34
N LYS A 442 7.54 -12.36 -6.91
CA LYS A 442 7.45 -13.79 -6.60
C LYS A 442 8.49 -14.25 -5.56
N MET A 443 9.49 -13.42 -5.23
CA MET A 443 10.52 -13.72 -4.24
C MET A 443 9.96 -13.56 -2.82
N ARG A 444 10.29 -14.51 -1.96
CA ARG A 444 9.87 -14.56 -0.54
C ARG A 444 11.07 -14.69 0.37
#